data_5962598a44f2e8c24a59677c7924faf4
#
_entry.id   5962598a44f2e8c24a59677c7924faf4
#
_cell.length_a   1.000
_cell.length_b   1.000
_cell.length_c   1.000
_cell.angle_alpha   90.00
_cell.angle_beta   90.00
_cell.angle_gamma   90.00
#
_symmetry.space_group_name_H-M   'P 1'
#
loop_
_entity.id
_entity.type
_entity.pdbx_description
1 polymer ?
#
loop_
_entity_poly.entity_id
_entity_poly.type
_entity_poly.pdbx_seq_one_letter_code
_entity_poly.pdbx_strand_id
1 'polypeptide(L)'
;MNSFKVLELKENNRFTDDLFLDNTFLLLTRGSALSKGTIQALKDWQFTEVYSNGSFSASDQALMEKKKMVTSNAVKVSPALSTSIEEVSMEDMGIKELVSVADTMSPASSSDIESRYDFSHISDDTNRMNVVQNVYNEFWTFVFDLYTRYATHKTIDMELLSQKAKELCIFVKANRRYVLQVHPSCDKEPKNFLIAHSLRSAVLAITVGLQLHMTVPKMTELATACILHEIGMIRLPSQLYLSRRQLSPVEKNLLNTHPIISYTILKEMDVPLSICLAVLEHHEKEDGTGYPRHISRDKISLYAKIIAVVCSFEAITAHRTYKEAASSFEAMVELLKNQTKQYDELVIKALLYSLSLFPVGSYVFLSNGKIGRVSDVNPENPKCPIVQLVGERDEDGNLVTIKTSDSGLRIVRVLNKQEQADIVAVAKTL
;
A
#
# COMPACT_ATOMS: atom_id res chain seq x y z
N MET A 1 26.85 -7.88 20.23
CA MET A 1 27.22 -7.88 18.80
C MET A 1 28.39 -6.92 18.60
N ASN A 2 29.35 -7.30 17.74
CA ASN A 2 30.44 -6.42 17.35
C ASN A 2 29.95 -5.47 16.27
N SER A 3 30.39 -4.20 16.34
CA SER A 3 30.09 -3.18 15.33
C SER A 3 31.20 -3.12 14.28
N PHE A 4 30.86 -2.96 13.01
CA PHE A 4 31.77 -2.86 11.88
C PHE A 4 31.38 -1.62 11.06
N LYS A 5 32.34 -0.74 10.79
CA LYS A 5 32.08 0.48 10.01
C LYS A 5 31.82 0.14 8.54
N VAL A 6 30.78 0.70 7.97
CA VAL A 6 30.42 0.51 6.55
C VAL A 6 31.56 0.93 5.61
N LEU A 7 32.36 1.93 5.99
CA LEU A 7 33.54 2.36 5.23
C LEU A 7 34.67 1.32 5.16
N GLU A 8 34.72 0.39 6.11
CA GLU A 8 35.75 -0.66 6.16
C GLU A 8 35.34 -1.92 5.41
N LEU A 9 34.07 -2.03 5.01
CA LEU A 9 33.55 -3.16 4.28
C LEU A 9 34.04 -3.17 2.83
N LYS A 10 34.44 -4.36 2.36
CA LYS A 10 34.89 -4.58 0.98
C LYS A 10 34.04 -5.64 0.30
N GLU A 11 33.98 -5.57 -1.00
CA GLU A 11 33.37 -6.59 -1.82
C GLU A 11 33.97 -7.98 -1.50
N ASN A 12 33.12 -9.01 -1.48
CA ASN A 12 33.47 -10.37 -1.11
C ASN A 12 33.86 -10.58 0.36
N ASN A 13 33.75 -9.58 1.24
CA ASN A 13 33.84 -9.85 2.67
C ASN A 13 32.76 -10.87 3.07
N ARG A 14 33.13 -11.83 3.89
CA ARG A 14 32.22 -12.84 4.46
C ARG A 14 32.28 -12.80 5.96
N PHE A 15 31.14 -12.79 6.61
CA PHE A 15 31.04 -12.83 8.06
C PHE A 15 30.93 -14.27 8.56
N THR A 16 31.58 -14.55 9.66
CA THR A 16 31.53 -15.89 10.29
C THR A 16 30.23 -16.15 11.04
N ASP A 17 29.39 -15.13 11.20
CA ASP A 17 28.04 -15.17 11.75
C ASP A 17 27.15 -14.21 10.95
N ASP A 18 25.85 -14.22 11.21
CA ASP A 18 24.89 -13.36 10.53
C ASP A 18 25.24 -11.87 10.69
N LEU A 19 25.02 -11.10 9.63
CA LEU A 19 25.25 -9.65 9.58
C LEU A 19 23.94 -8.90 9.66
N PHE A 20 23.86 -7.94 10.56
CA PHE A 20 22.67 -7.17 10.85
C PHE A 20 22.91 -5.67 10.59
N LEU A 21 21.87 -4.94 10.14
CA LEU A 21 21.85 -3.48 10.08
C LEU A 21 21.74 -2.84 11.46
N ASP A 22 21.01 -3.52 12.34
CA ASP A 22 20.83 -3.21 13.76
C ASP A 22 20.70 -4.51 14.56
N ASN A 23 20.27 -4.46 15.81
CA ASN A 23 20.15 -5.64 16.66
C ASN A 23 19.10 -6.66 16.18
N THR A 24 18.27 -6.33 15.19
CA THR A 24 17.11 -7.13 14.78
C THR A 24 17.04 -7.38 13.28
N PHE A 25 17.63 -6.51 12.46
CA PHE A 25 17.50 -6.56 11.00
C PHE A 25 18.65 -7.34 10.36
N LEU A 26 18.36 -8.56 9.90
CA LEU A 26 19.32 -9.40 9.20
C LEU A 26 19.61 -8.85 7.79
N LEU A 27 20.84 -8.41 7.56
CA LEU A 27 21.31 -7.93 6.25
C LEU A 27 21.81 -9.09 5.38
N LEU A 28 22.62 -9.97 5.94
CA LEU A 28 23.19 -11.16 5.27
C LEU A 28 23.28 -12.32 6.22
N THR A 29 23.03 -13.52 5.71
CA THR A 29 23.27 -14.76 6.45
C THR A 29 24.75 -15.08 6.51
N ARG A 30 25.14 -15.78 7.56
CA ARG A 30 26.48 -16.27 7.81
C ARG A 30 27.11 -16.90 6.55
N GLY A 31 28.33 -16.46 6.21
CA GLY A 31 29.10 -16.96 5.08
C GLY A 31 28.70 -16.42 3.71
N SER A 32 27.64 -15.60 3.63
CA SER A 32 27.28 -14.91 2.40
C SER A 32 28.30 -13.81 2.07
N ALA A 33 28.64 -13.68 0.79
CA ALA A 33 29.57 -12.64 0.33
C ALA A 33 28.87 -11.28 0.26
N LEU A 34 29.53 -10.25 0.78
CA LEU A 34 29.07 -8.87 0.62
C LEU A 34 29.24 -8.44 -0.83
N SER A 35 28.16 -8.04 -1.49
CA SER A 35 28.22 -7.53 -2.84
C SER A 35 28.61 -6.05 -2.87
N LYS A 36 29.16 -5.60 -3.99
CA LYS A 36 29.43 -4.16 -4.21
C LYS A 36 28.14 -3.34 -4.13
N GLY A 37 27.03 -3.86 -4.64
CA GLY A 37 25.71 -3.24 -4.57
C GLY A 37 25.22 -3.07 -3.13
N THR A 38 25.39 -4.09 -2.28
CA THR A 38 25.01 -4.00 -0.86
C THR A 38 25.83 -2.93 -0.12
N ILE A 39 27.15 -2.87 -0.36
CA ILE A 39 28.00 -1.84 0.25
C ILE A 39 27.61 -0.45 -0.22
N GLN A 40 27.32 -0.29 -1.52
CA GLN A 40 26.87 1.01 -2.05
C GLN A 40 25.52 1.40 -1.46
N ALA A 41 24.59 0.46 -1.38
CA ALA A 41 23.28 0.69 -0.76
C ALA A 41 23.42 1.13 0.71
N LEU A 42 24.29 0.48 1.49
CA LEU A 42 24.55 0.89 2.87
C LEU A 42 25.06 2.33 2.97
N LYS A 43 25.92 2.75 2.05
CA LYS A 43 26.44 4.14 1.98
C LYS A 43 25.37 5.13 1.55
N ASP A 44 24.58 4.80 0.52
CA ASP A 44 23.50 5.63 0.03
C ASP A 44 22.40 5.81 1.10
N TRP A 45 22.18 4.79 1.91
CA TRP A 45 21.26 4.81 3.05
C TRP A 45 21.83 5.47 4.30
N GLN A 46 23.09 5.96 4.25
CA GLN A 46 23.77 6.62 5.35
C GLN A 46 23.94 5.74 6.61
N PHE A 47 23.96 4.40 6.45
CA PHE A 47 24.39 3.54 7.54
C PHE A 47 25.89 3.73 7.78
N THR A 48 26.22 3.98 9.01
CA THR A 48 27.63 4.13 9.43
C THR A 48 28.23 2.84 9.92
N GLU A 49 27.39 1.94 10.46
CA GLU A 49 27.79 0.69 11.09
C GLU A 49 26.83 -0.45 10.74
N VAL A 50 27.35 -1.68 10.78
CA VAL A 50 26.61 -2.93 10.72
C VAL A 50 27.08 -3.83 11.86
N TYR A 51 26.29 -4.82 12.26
CA TYR A 51 26.53 -5.59 13.48
C TYR A 51 26.58 -7.10 13.20
N SER A 52 27.53 -7.80 13.86
CA SER A 52 27.60 -9.27 13.80
C SER A 52 28.20 -9.82 15.10
N ASN A 53 27.82 -11.02 15.49
CA ASN A 53 28.49 -11.76 16.57
C ASN A 53 29.79 -12.41 16.09
N GLY A 54 30.01 -12.45 14.78
CA GLY A 54 31.20 -13.00 14.15
C GLY A 54 32.24 -11.94 13.80
N SER A 55 33.25 -12.36 13.08
CA SER A 55 34.28 -11.52 12.45
C SER A 55 34.18 -11.68 10.93
N PHE A 56 34.70 -10.71 10.18
CA PHE A 56 34.80 -10.83 8.73
C PHE A 56 36.21 -11.13 8.26
N SER A 57 36.31 -11.83 7.13
CA SER A 57 37.58 -12.20 6.51
C SER A 57 37.55 -11.89 5.02
N ALA A 58 38.68 -11.49 4.48
CA ALA A 58 38.86 -11.20 3.05
C ALA A 58 39.20 -12.45 2.21
N SER A 59 39.36 -13.66 2.82
CA SER A 59 39.77 -14.88 2.11
C SER A 59 38.97 -16.10 2.55
N ASP A 60 38.70 -16.98 1.59
CA ASP A 60 37.96 -18.24 1.79
C ASP A 60 38.71 -19.25 2.70
N GLN A 61 40.02 -19.10 2.90
CA GLN A 61 40.83 -20.04 3.68
C GLN A 61 40.53 -20.01 5.18
N ALA A 62 40.25 -18.85 5.76
CA ALA A 62 39.96 -18.73 7.20
C ALA A 62 38.60 -19.32 7.61
N LEU A 63 37.66 -19.46 6.64
CA LEU A 63 36.32 -20.04 6.86
C LEU A 63 36.37 -21.59 6.83
N MET A 64 37.26 -22.16 6.05
CA MET A 64 37.45 -23.65 5.94
C MET A 64 38.03 -24.26 7.22
N GLU A 65 38.94 -23.57 7.90
CA GLU A 65 39.54 -24.07 9.14
C GLU A 65 38.55 -24.03 10.32
N LYS A 66 37.71 -23.03 10.43
CA LYS A 66 36.66 -22.94 11.46
C LYS A 66 35.48 -23.92 11.21
N LYS A 67 35.18 -24.28 9.95
CA LYS A 67 34.18 -25.30 9.64
C LYS A 67 34.52 -26.69 10.20
N LYS A 68 35.81 -27.02 10.36
CA LYS A 68 36.25 -28.30 10.94
C LYS A 68 36.07 -28.38 12.46
N MET A 69 35.92 -27.26 13.16
CA MET A 69 35.79 -27.22 14.62
C MET A 69 34.35 -27.19 15.15
N VAL A 70 33.35 -26.93 14.31
CA VAL A 70 31.94 -26.71 14.74
C VAL A 70 31.01 -27.89 14.40
N THR A 71 31.53 -29.01 13.87
CA THR A 71 30.70 -30.16 13.49
C THR A 71 30.29 -31.09 14.67
N SER A 72 30.49 -30.70 15.93
CA SER A 72 30.12 -31.52 17.08
C SER A 72 28.88 -31.11 17.88
N ASN A 73 28.19 -30.01 17.54
CA ASN A 73 26.94 -29.65 18.22
C ASN A 73 25.90 -29.10 17.22
N ALA A 74 25.41 -29.95 16.33
CA ALA A 74 24.34 -29.62 15.42
C ALA A 74 22.97 -29.84 16.07
N VAL A 75 22.30 -28.77 16.46
CA VAL A 75 20.85 -28.76 16.61
C VAL A 75 20.24 -28.94 15.22
N LYS A 76 19.49 -30.01 15.03
CA LYS A 76 18.77 -30.30 13.78
C LYS A 76 17.79 -29.22 13.47
N VAL A 77 18.14 -28.32 12.56
CA VAL A 77 17.20 -27.44 11.88
C VAL A 77 16.66 -28.18 10.66
N SER A 78 15.35 -28.33 10.57
CA SER A 78 14.67 -29.01 9.46
C SER A 78 15.04 -28.42 8.11
N PRO A 79 15.17 -29.23 7.04
CA PRO A 79 15.72 -28.80 5.74
C PRO A 79 14.73 -28.01 4.84
N ALA A 80 13.79 -27.28 5.40
CA ALA A 80 12.73 -26.60 4.62
C ALA A 80 13.03 -25.14 4.21
N LEU A 81 14.22 -24.60 4.48
CA LEU A 81 14.55 -23.19 4.22
C LEU A 81 15.78 -22.98 3.33
N SER A 82 16.20 -23.97 2.55
CA SER A 82 17.29 -23.85 1.58
C SER A 82 16.82 -23.81 0.12
N THR A 83 15.63 -23.32 -0.15
CA THR A 83 15.25 -22.95 -1.53
C THR A 83 15.78 -21.56 -1.82
N SER A 84 16.65 -21.50 -2.82
CA SER A 84 17.17 -20.27 -3.42
C SER A 84 16.03 -19.29 -3.76
N ILE A 85 16.30 -18.00 -3.61
CA ILE A 85 15.41 -16.86 -3.88
C ILE A 85 14.90 -16.83 -5.35
N GLU A 86 15.18 -17.84 -6.17
CA GLU A 86 14.95 -17.85 -7.62
C GLU A 86 13.66 -18.55 -8.07
N GLU A 87 12.91 -19.23 -7.20
CA GLU A 87 11.72 -19.97 -7.62
C GLU A 87 10.43 -19.47 -6.96
N VAL A 88 9.89 -18.37 -7.48
CA VAL A 88 8.44 -18.16 -7.44
C VAL A 88 7.87 -18.70 -8.75
N SER A 89 7.19 -19.84 -8.71
CA SER A 89 6.61 -20.42 -9.89
C SER A 89 5.40 -19.59 -10.36
N MET A 90 5.21 -19.50 -11.69
CA MET A 90 4.06 -18.84 -12.30
C MET A 90 2.71 -19.45 -11.87
N GLU A 91 2.72 -20.70 -11.40
CA GLU A 91 1.55 -21.41 -10.89
C GLU A 91 1.04 -20.84 -9.56
N ASP A 92 1.94 -20.34 -8.70
CA ASP A 92 1.57 -19.72 -7.42
C ASP A 92 0.82 -18.39 -7.58
N MET A 93 1.04 -17.69 -8.69
CA MET A 93 0.31 -16.46 -9.03
C MET A 93 -0.94 -16.67 -9.86
N GLY A 94 -1.24 -17.92 -10.27
CA GLY A 94 -2.47 -18.29 -10.99
C GLY A 94 -2.56 -17.73 -12.40
N ILE A 95 -1.42 -17.54 -13.07
CA ILE A 95 -1.32 -16.98 -14.41
C ILE A 95 -1.65 -18.10 -15.41
N LYS A 96 -2.88 -18.10 -15.92
CA LYS A 96 -3.18 -18.71 -17.21
C LYS A 96 -3.13 -17.64 -18.28
N GLU A 97 -2.51 -17.95 -19.41
CA GLU A 97 -2.28 -17.07 -20.55
C GLU A 97 -3.46 -16.13 -20.82
N LEU A 98 -3.22 -14.84 -20.69
CA LEU A 98 -4.04 -13.78 -21.26
C LEU A 98 -3.23 -13.09 -22.34
N VAL A 99 -3.70 -13.20 -23.57
CA VAL A 99 -3.15 -12.58 -24.78
C VAL A 99 -3.09 -11.07 -24.57
N SER A 100 -1.90 -10.50 -24.84
CA SER A 100 -1.61 -9.08 -24.69
C SER A 100 -2.49 -8.22 -25.63
N VAL A 101 -3.19 -7.26 -25.07
CA VAL A 101 -3.83 -6.14 -25.79
C VAL A 101 -2.95 -4.88 -25.63
N ALA A 102 -1.65 -5.01 -25.90
CA ALA A 102 -0.69 -3.92 -25.67
C ALA A 102 -0.21 -3.20 -26.93
N ASP A 103 -0.74 -3.55 -28.11
CA ASP A 103 -0.36 -2.86 -29.35
C ASP A 103 -1.52 -2.03 -29.88
N THR A 104 -1.53 -0.76 -29.56
CA THR A 104 -1.94 0.41 -30.40
C THR A 104 -2.35 1.60 -29.52
N MET A 105 -1.40 2.40 -29.04
CA MET A 105 -1.74 3.76 -28.62
C MET A 105 -0.58 4.72 -28.86
N SER A 106 -0.76 5.61 -29.85
CA SER A 106 0.04 6.82 -30.01
C SER A 106 -0.14 7.74 -28.78
N PRO A 107 0.86 8.53 -28.37
CA PRO A 107 0.75 9.43 -27.22
C PRO A 107 -0.33 10.50 -27.47
N ALA A 108 -1.41 10.43 -26.73
CA ALA A 108 -2.50 11.39 -26.77
C ALA A 108 -2.11 12.72 -26.10
N SER A 109 -2.66 13.85 -26.59
CA SER A 109 -2.46 15.16 -25.96
C SER A 109 -3.09 15.20 -24.54
N SER A 110 -2.65 16.12 -23.69
CA SER A 110 -3.18 16.24 -22.31
C SER A 110 -4.69 16.49 -22.28
N SER A 111 -5.23 17.24 -23.26
CA SER A 111 -6.67 17.52 -23.41
C SER A 111 -7.46 16.26 -23.78
N ASP A 112 -6.90 15.38 -24.59
CA ASP A 112 -7.56 14.15 -25.02
C ASP A 112 -7.66 13.15 -23.88
N ILE A 113 -6.64 13.12 -22.99
CA ILE A 113 -6.64 12.26 -21.80
C ILE A 113 -7.66 12.78 -20.76
N GLU A 114 -7.74 14.08 -20.54
CA GLU A 114 -8.74 14.66 -19.61
C GLU A 114 -10.17 14.36 -20.08
N SER A 115 -10.45 14.52 -21.39
CA SER A 115 -11.77 14.23 -21.96
C SER A 115 -12.15 12.74 -21.88
N ARG A 116 -11.16 11.84 -22.02
CA ARG A 116 -11.38 10.39 -21.90
C ARG A 116 -11.92 9.95 -20.54
N TYR A 117 -11.55 10.65 -19.46
CA TYR A 117 -11.93 10.29 -18.09
C TYR A 117 -12.99 11.21 -17.50
N ASP A 118 -13.52 12.17 -18.25
CA ASP A 118 -14.63 13.01 -17.81
C ASP A 118 -15.98 12.33 -18.06
N PHE A 119 -16.54 11.76 -17.01
CA PHE A 119 -17.87 11.14 -17.01
C PHE A 119 -18.96 12.04 -16.39
N SER A 120 -18.72 13.35 -16.29
CA SER A 120 -19.67 14.32 -15.73
C SER A 120 -20.98 14.40 -16.52
N HIS A 121 -20.93 14.08 -17.82
CA HIS A 121 -22.09 14.03 -18.72
C HIS A 121 -23.06 12.87 -18.43
N ILE A 122 -22.63 11.85 -17.65
CA ILE A 122 -23.50 10.74 -17.26
C ILE A 122 -24.27 11.16 -16.01
N SER A 123 -25.55 11.46 -16.15
CA SER A 123 -26.42 11.92 -15.06
C SER A 123 -26.84 10.82 -14.10
N ASP A 124 -26.96 9.57 -14.57
CA ASP A 124 -27.34 8.44 -13.73
C ASP A 124 -26.14 7.90 -12.95
N ASP A 125 -26.22 7.97 -11.62
CA ASP A 125 -25.15 7.55 -10.69
C ASP A 125 -24.76 6.05 -10.87
N THR A 126 -25.72 5.18 -11.19
CA THR A 126 -25.49 3.74 -11.39
C THR A 126 -24.67 3.49 -12.66
N ASN A 127 -25.07 4.14 -13.75
CA ASN A 127 -24.34 4.04 -15.03
C ASN A 127 -22.95 4.63 -14.90
N ARG A 128 -22.81 5.76 -14.24
CA ARG A 128 -21.50 6.39 -13.98
C ARG A 128 -20.61 5.50 -13.12
N MET A 129 -21.15 4.86 -12.08
CA MET A 129 -20.43 3.91 -11.26
C MET A 129 -19.94 2.70 -12.06
N ASN A 130 -20.76 2.15 -12.97
CA ASN A 130 -20.37 1.04 -13.83
C ASN A 130 -19.23 1.41 -14.77
N VAL A 131 -19.26 2.63 -15.38
CA VAL A 131 -18.17 3.11 -16.25
C VAL A 131 -16.89 3.28 -15.43
N VAL A 132 -16.98 3.91 -14.26
CA VAL A 132 -15.81 4.09 -13.36
C VAL A 132 -15.23 2.74 -12.94
N GLN A 133 -16.09 1.76 -12.61
CA GLN A 133 -15.66 0.39 -12.29
C GLN A 133 -14.90 -0.26 -13.44
N ASN A 134 -15.36 -0.10 -14.68
CA ASN A 134 -14.69 -0.69 -15.85
C ASN A 134 -13.32 -0.07 -16.07
N VAL A 135 -13.20 1.26 -15.98
CA VAL A 135 -11.90 1.95 -16.09
C VAL A 135 -10.96 1.57 -14.93
N TYR A 136 -11.48 1.41 -13.71
CA TYR A 136 -10.67 0.91 -12.60
C TYR A 136 -10.14 -0.50 -12.90
N ASN A 137 -10.94 -1.38 -13.49
CA ASN A 137 -10.53 -2.73 -13.87
C ASN A 137 -9.44 -2.70 -14.96
N GLU A 138 -9.43 -1.72 -15.88
CA GLU A 138 -8.33 -1.53 -16.84
C GLU A 138 -7.02 -1.21 -16.11
N PHE A 139 -7.03 -0.30 -15.12
CA PHE A 139 -5.86 -0.01 -14.30
C PHE A 139 -5.42 -1.22 -13.46
N TRP A 140 -6.38 -1.98 -12.96
CA TRP A 140 -6.09 -3.21 -12.23
C TRP A 140 -5.34 -4.21 -13.11
N THR A 141 -5.84 -4.45 -14.34
CA THR A 141 -5.19 -5.31 -15.33
C THR A 141 -3.80 -4.82 -15.66
N PHE A 142 -3.63 -3.52 -15.87
CA PHE A 142 -2.31 -2.93 -16.12
C PHE A 142 -1.31 -3.20 -14.97
N VAL A 143 -1.72 -3.01 -13.72
CA VAL A 143 -0.85 -3.28 -12.56
C VAL A 143 -0.55 -4.78 -12.44
N PHE A 144 -1.52 -5.63 -12.71
CA PHE A 144 -1.34 -7.09 -12.75
C PHE A 144 -0.30 -7.50 -13.80
N ASP A 145 -0.42 -6.99 -15.03
CA ASP A 145 0.52 -7.26 -16.11
C ASP A 145 1.93 -6.74 -15.81
N LEU A 146 2.03 -5.56 -15.19
CA LEU A 146 3.31 -4.99 -14.75
C LEU A 146 4.01 -5.89 -13.74
N TYR A 147 3.32 -6.36 -12.71
CA TYR A 147 3.86 -7.25 -11.69
C TYR A 147 4.22 -8.62 -12.29
N THR A 148 3.38 -9.15 -13.17
CA THR A 148 3.62 -10.39 -13.90
C THR A 148 4.86 -10.28 -14.80
N ARG A 149 4.96 -9.19 -15.57
CA ARG A 149 6.14 -8.93 -16.43
C ARG A 149 7.42 -8.83 -15.60
N TYR A 150 7.36 -8.14 -14.46
CA TYR A 150 8.51 -8.08 -13.57
C TYR A 150 8.85 -9.47 -12.98
N ALA A 151 7.86 -10.25 -12.56
CA ALA A 151 8.10 -11.61 -12.06
C ALA A 151 8.81 -12.49 -13.06
N THR A 152 8.42 -12.44 -14.35
CA THR A 152 8.93 -13.30 -15.43
C THR A 152 10.19 -12.77 -16.08
N HIS A 153 10.23 -11.49 -16.43
CA HIS A 153 11.30 -10.90 -17.26
C HIS A 153 12.24 -9.97 -16.48
N LYS A 154 11.92 -9.66 -15.21
CA LYS A 154 12.69 -8.72 -14.36
C LYS A 154 12.81 -7.31 -14.94
N THR A 155 11.87 -6.91 -15.78
CA THR A 155 11.85 -5.58 -16.43
C THR A 155 10.55 -4.85 -16.13
N ILE A 156 10.64 -3.54 -16.01
CA ILE A 156 9.50 -2.62 -15.90
C ILE A 156 9.67 -1.55 -16.97
N ASP A 157 8.63 -1.33 -17.76
CA ASP A 157 8.57 -0.19 -18.68
C ASP A 157 8.19 1.06 -17.87
N MET A 158 9.21 1.84 -17.47
CA MET A 158 9.04 3.02 -16.63
C MET A 158 8.35 4.17 -17.37
N GLU A 159 8.49 4.28 -18.67
CA GLU A 159 7.82 5.30 -19.47
C GLU A 159 6.32 5.04 -19.52
N LEU A 160 5.93 3.80 -19.87
CA LEU A 160 4.53 3.38 -19.88
C LEU A 160 3.90 3.47 -18.48
N LEU A 161 4.64 3.07 -17.42
CA LEU A 161 4.16 3.18 -16.05
C LEU A 161 3.93 4.64 -15.64
N SER A 162 4.85 5.55 -15.97
CA SER A 162 4.71 6.98 -15.68
C SER A 162 3.50 7.58 -16.41
N GLN A 163 3.30 7.21 -17.67
CA GLN A 163 2.12 7.61 -18.44
C GLN A 163 0.83 7.10 -17.78
N LYS A 164 0.77 5.82 -17.42
CA LYS A 164 -0.42 5.22 -16.77
C LYS A 164 -0.67 5.79 -15.37
N ALA A 165 0.38 6.10 -14.62
CA ALA A 165 0.25 6.79 -13.33
C ALA A 165 -0.33 8.21 -13.51
N LYS A 166 0.07 8.95 -14.55
CA LYS A 166 -0.53 10.24 -14.90
C LYS A 166 -2.00 10.10 -15.30
N GLU A 167 -2.34 9.11 -16.13
CA GLU A 167 -3.74 8.81 -16.50
C GLU A 167 -4.57 8.47 -15.25
N LEU A 168 -4.04 7.67 -14.32
CA LEU A 168 -4.70 7.35 -13.05
C LEU A 168 -4.94 8.61 -12.20
N CYS A 169 -3.99 9.55 -12.15
CA CYS A 169 -4.19 10.83 -11.45
C CYS A 169 -5.35 11.63 -12.03
N ILE A 170 -5.46 11.71 -13.36
CA ILE A 170 -6.54 12.41 -14.07
C ILE A 170 -7.88 11.72 -13.80
N PHE A 171 -7.92 10.39 -13.94
CA PHE A 171 -9.12 9.58 -13.69
C PHE A 171 -9.64 9.75 -12.25
N VAL A 172 -8.75 9.65 -11.25
CA VAL A 172 -9.12 9.84 -9.83
C VAL A 172 -9.61 11.27 -9.58
N LYS A 173 -8.93 12.28 -10.14
CA LYS A 173 -9.35 13.69 -10.01
C LYS A 173 -10.77 13.92 -10.53
N ALA A 174 -11.08 13.40 -11.73
CA ALA A 174 -12.39 13.61 -12.37
C ALA A 174 -13.52 12.77 -11.71
N ASN A 175 -13.22 11.63 -11.12
CA ASN A 175 -14.21 10.66 -10.65
C ASN A 175 -14.06 10.27 -9.18
N ARG A 176 -13.43 11.12 -8.35
CA ARG A 176 -13.04 10.84 -6.96
C ARG A 176 -14.14 10.17 -6.13
N ARG A 177 -15.37 10.71 -6.18
CA ARG A 177 -16.53 10.20 -5.42
C ARG A 177 -16.82 8.72 -5.73
N TYR A 178 -16.72 8.34 -7.01
CA TYR A 178 -17.04 7.00 -7.49
C TYR A 178 -15.87 6.04 -7.30
N VAL A 179 -14.66 6.45 -7.65
CA VAL A 179 -13.44 5.62 -7.56
C VAL A 179 -13.19 5.13 -6.13
N LEU A 180 -13.47 5.96 -5.13
CA LEU A 180 -13.32 5.58 -3.71
C LEU A 180 -14.35 4.53 -3.25
N GLN A 181 -15.42 4.30 -4.02
CA GLN A 181 -16.46 3.31 -3.74
C GLN A 181 -16.29 2.02 -4.55
N VAL A 182 -15.30 1.96 -5.44
CA VAL A 182 -15.03 0.78 -6.27
C VAL A 182 -14.54 -0.39 -5.41
N HIS A 183 -15.18 -1.54 -5.56
CA HIS A 183 -14.80 -2.80 -4.92
C HIS A 183 -14.78 -3.94 -5.95
N PRO A 184 -13.69 -4.07 -6.73
CA PRO A 184 -13.59 -5.10 -7.75
C PRO A 184 -13.72 -6.52 -7.16
N SER A 185 -14.36 -7.41 -7.90
CA SER A 185 -14.48 -8.81 -7.48
C SER A 185 -13.14 -9.53 -7.45
N CYS A 186 -12.20 -9.14 -8.31
CA CYS A 186 -10.85 -9.69 -8.38
C CYS A 186 -10.01 -9.40 -7.13
N ASP A 187 -10.32 -8.34 -6.36
CA ASP A 187 -9.64 -8.04 -5.09
C ASP A 187 -9.91 -9.09 -4.00
N LYS A 188 -10.96 -9.91 -4.18
CA LYS A 188 -11.34 -10.94 -3.19
C LYS A 188 -10.46 -12.19 -3.26
N GLU A 189 -9.70 -12.36 -4.33
CA GLU A 189 -8.78 -13.48 -4.45
C GLU A 189 -7.48 -13.23 -3.69
N PRO A 190 -7.09 -14.10 -2.75
CA PRO A 190 -5.88 -13.90 -1.94
C PRO A 190 -4.60 -13.71 -2.75
N LYS A 191 -4.47 -14.38 -3.88
CA LYS A 191 -3.31 -14.28 -4.78
C LYS A 191 -3.17 -12.91 -5.45
N ASN A 192 -4.25 -12.14 -5.54
CA ASN A 192 -4.27 -10.79 -6.12
C ASN A 192 -4.02 -9.69 -5.09
N PHE A 193 -3.68 -10.07 -3.86
CA PHE A 193 -3.51 -9.15 -2.75
C PHE A 193 -2.56 -7.98 -3.06
N LEU A 194 -1.37 -8.26 -3.62
CA LEU A 194 -0.37 -7.22 -3.92
C LEU A 194 -0.90 -6.20 -4.94
N ILE A 195 -1.60 -6.68 -5.96
CA ILE A 195 -2.16 -5.84 -7.02
C ILE A 195 -3.26 -4.93 -6.46
N ALA A 196 -4.21 -5.54 -5.74
CA ALA A 196 -5.31 -4.82 -5.11
C ALA A 196 -4.80 -3.77 -4.13
N HIS A 197 -3.85 -4.15 -3.26
CA HIS A 197 -3.24 -3.25 -2.28
C HIS A 197 -2.51 -2.09 -2.95
N SER A 198 -1.66 -2.36 -3.94
CA SER A 198 -0.88 -1.33 -4.65
C SER A 198 -1.78 -0.33 -5.37
N LEU A 199 -2.80 -0.79 -6.10
CA LEU A 199 -3.70 0.10 -6.83
C LEU A 199 -4.60 0.91 -5.89
N ARG A 200 -5.18 0.29 -4.86
CA ARG A 200 -6.02 0.99 -3.88
C ARG A 200 -5.22 2.03 -3.10
N SER A 201 -4.00 1.69 -2.68
CA SER A 201 -3.09 2.65 -2.05
C SER A 201 -2.75 3.81 -2.98
N ALA A 202 -2.53 3.55 -4.29
CA ALA A 202 -2.28 4.61 -5.26
C ALA A 202 -3.49 5.56 -5.42
N VAL A 203 -4.70 5.03 -5.52
CA VAL A 203 -5.94 5.84 -5.56
C VAL A 203 -6.08 6.73 -4.32
N LEU A 204 -5.86 6.16 -3.13
CA LEU A 204 -5.90 6.90 -1.87
C LEU A 204 -4.80 7.97 -1.80
N ALA A 205 -3.57 7.63 -2.21
CA ALA A 205 -2.45 8.56 -2.22
C ALA A 205 -2.66 9.73 -3.17
N ILE A 206 -3.18 9.48 -4.38
CA ILE A 206 -3.58 10.53 -5.32
C ILE A 206 -4.63 11.45 -4.68
N THR A 207 -5.61 10.86 -4.00
CA THR A 207 -6.68 11.61 -3.33
C THR A 207 -6.13 12.52 -2.22
N VAL A 208 -5.16 12.03 -1.43
CA VAL A 208 -4.41 12.84 -0.45
C VAL A 208 -3.57 13.92 -1.15
N GLY A 209 -2.87 13.56 -2.25
CA GLY A 209 -2.08 14.50 -3.04
C GLY A 209 -2.91 15.67 -3.60
N LEU A 210 -4.13 15.39 -4.06
CA LEU A 210 -5.10 16.43 -4.49
C LEU A 210 -5.46 17.35 -3.33
N GLN A 211 -5.70 16.82 -2.13
CA GLN A 211 -6.02 17.60 -0.94
C GLN A 211 -4.83 18.45 -0.46
N LEU A 212 -3.61 17.98 -0.66
CA LEU A 212 -2.38 18.71 -0.37
C LEU A 212 -1.97 19.65 -1.52
N HIS A 213 -2.80 19.81 -2.55
CA HIS A 213 -2.55 20.67 -3.71
C HIS A 213 -1.23 20.33 -4.43
N MET A 214 -0.87 19.06 -4.51
CA MET A 214 0.33 18.63 -5.22
C MET A 214 0.20 18.86 -6.72
N THR A 215 1.32 19.24 -7.36
CA THR A 215 1.36 19.38 -8.82
C THR A 215 1.24 18.03 -9.52
N VAL A 216 0.74 18.02 -10.77
CA VAL A 216 0.57 16.77 -11.54
C VAL A 216 1.85 15.94 -11.62
N PRO A 217 3.05 16.50 -11.90
CA PRO A 217 4.28 15.71 -11.89
C PRO A 217 4.55 15.01 -10.54
N LYS A 218 4.40 15.74 -9.42
CA LYS A 218 4.59 15.16 -8.08
C LYS A 218 3.55 14.09 -7.74
N MET A 219 2.30 14.27 -8.16
CA MET A 219 1.26 13.24 -8.01
C MET A 219 1.57 12.01 -8.85
N THR A 220 2.09 12.19 -10.07
CA THR A 220 2.51 11.08 -10.94
C THR A 220 3.65 10.28 -10.28
N GLU A 221 4.67 10.94 -9.73
CA GLU A 221 5.73 10.25 -8.97
C GLU A 221 5.19 9.51 -7.74
N LEU A 222 4.29 10.14 -6.97
CA LEU A 222 3.65 9.52 -5.82
C LEU A 222 2.83 8.28 -6.22
N ALA A 223 2.03 8.37 -7.28
CA ALA A 223 1.25 7.25 -7.80
C ALA A 223 2.16 6.11 -8.29
N THR A 224 3.25 6.44 -9.00
CA THR A 224 4.26 5.48 -9.44
C THR A 224 4.90 4.78 -8.23
N ALA A 225 5.30 5.53 -7.20
CA ALA A 225 5.85 4.97 -5.96
C ALA A 225 4.84 4.04 -5.27
N CYS A 226 3.56 4.43 -5.19
CA CYS A 226 2.50 3.59 -4.62
C CYS A 226 2.26 2.31 -5.42
N ILE A 227 2.32 2.36 -6.76
CA ILE A 227 2.18 1.15 -7.58
C ILE A 227 3.35 0.19 -7.34
N LEU A 228 4.55 0.70 -7.08
CA LEU A 228 5.78 -0.09 -7.00
C LEU A 228 6.23 -0.44 -5.58
N HIS A 229 5.61 0.10 -4.51
CA HIS A 229 6.15 -0.03 -3.15
C HIS A 229 6.28 -1.48 -2.68
N GLU A 230 5.42 -2.37 -3.17
CA GLU A 230 5.39 -3.80 -2.85
C GLU A 230 6.12 -4.68 -3.88
N ILE A 231 6.79 -4.11 -4.90
CA ILE A 231 7.41 -4.91 -5.97
C ILE A 231 8.45 -5.90 -5.44
N GLY A 232 9.12 -5.58 -4.33
CA GLY A 232 10.07 -6.45 -3.65
C GLY A 232 9.46 -7.71 -3.06
N MET A 233 8.16 -7.72 -2.78
CA MET A 233 7.44 -8.89 -2.28
C MET A 233 7.52 -10.06 -3.25
N ILE A 234 7.61 -9.81 -4.57
CA ILE A 234 7.74 -10.85 -5.60
C ILE A 234 9.02 -11.67 -5.44
N ARG A 235 10.04 -11.09 -4.78
CA ARG A 235 11.32 -11.78 -4.50
C ARG A 235 11.27 -12.61 -3.21
N LEU A 236 10.20 -12.53 -2.45
CA LEU A 236 10.00 -13.26 -1.21
C LEU A 236 9.07 -14.45 -1.42
N PRO A 237 9.21 -15.53 -0.62
CA PRO A 237 8.29 -16.65 -0.67
C PRO A 237 6.84 -16.20 -0.47
N SER A 238 5.96 -16.56 -1.41
CA SER A 238 4.53 -16.14 -1.40
C SER A 238 3.80 -16.55 -0.12
N GLN A 239 4.21 -17.67 0.50
CA GLN A 239 3.67 -18.14 1.77
C GLN A 239 3.79 -17.11 2.91
N LEU A 240 4.75 -16.17 2.84
CA LEU A 240 4.91 -15.15 3.87
C LEU A 240 3.76 -14.14 3.85
N TYR A 241 3.38 -13.63 2.69
CA TYR A 241 2.35 -12.60 2.58
C TYR A 241 0.95 -13.15 2.28
N LEU A 242 0.83 -14.41 1.85
CA LEU A 242 -0.46 -15.10 1.67
C LEU A 242 -0.86 -15.94 2.91
N SER A 243 -0.03 -16.00 3.94
CA SER A 243 -0.27 -16.82 5.12
C SER A 243 -1.50 -16.38 5.89
N ARG A 244 -2.31 -17.36 6.29
CA ARG A 244 -3.45 -17.15 7.21
C ARG A 244 -3.04 -17.30 8.69
N ARG A 245 -1.86 -17.84 8.95
CA ARG A 245 -1.32 -18.01 10.30
C ARG A 245 -0.48 -16.81 10.71
N GLN A 246 -0.28 -16.65 11.99
CA GLN A 246 0.68 -15.69 12.51
C GLN A 246 2.11 -16.09 12.07
N LEU A 247 2.84 -15.11 11.52
CA LEU A 247 4.23 -15.30 11.14
C LEU A 247 5.13 -15.39 12.38
N SER A 248 6.14 -16.24 12.33
CA SER A 248 7.21 -16.27 13.32
C SER A 248 8.05 -14.98 13.26
N PRO A 249 8.84 -14.65 14.30
CA PRO A 249 9.73 -13.50 14.27
C PRO A 249 10.71 -13.51 13.08
N VAL A 250 11.25 -14.67 12.73
CA VAL A 250 12.16 -14.83 11.57
C VAL A 250 11.44 -14.52 10.26
N GLU A 251 10.23 -15.04 10.08
CA GLU A 251 9.41 -14.77 8.88
C GLU A 251 9.01 -13.31 8.78
N LYS A 252 8.67 -12.66 9.91
CA LYS A 252 8.41 -11.22 9.93
C LYS A 252 9.64 -10.41 9.52
N ASN A 253 10.80 -10.74 10.05
CA ASN A 253 12.04 -10.07 9.68
C ASN A 253 12.34 -10.24 8.19
N LEU A 254 12.11 -11.43 7.63
CA LEU A 254 12.26 -11.65 6.20
C LEU A 254 11.24 -10.83 5.40
N LEU A 255 9.97 -10.79 5.81
CA LEU A 255 8.94 -9.98 5.17
C LEU A 255 9.31 -8.50 5.19
N ASN A 256 9.84 -8.00 6.30
CA ASN A 256 10.24 -6.61 6.47
C ASN A 256 11.42 -6.18 5.57
N THR A 257 12.04 -7.11 4.82
CA THR A 257 13.09 -6.77 3.85
C THR A 257 12.55 -6.23 2.52
N HIS A 258 11.24 -6.39 2.24
CA HIS A 258 10.68 -5.99 0.94
C HIS A 258 10.92 -4.51 0.57
N PRO A 259 10.94 -3.50 1.48
CA PRO A 259 11.23 -2.14 1.08
C PRO A 259 12.65 -1.97 0.53
N ILE A 260 13.62 -2.67 1.13
CA ILE A 260 15.01 -2.67 0.68
C ILE A 260 15.11 -3.35 -0.68
N ILE A 261 14.45 -4.50 -0.84
CA ILE A 261 14.43 -5.23 -2.11
C ILE A 261 13.79 -4.37 -3.20
N SER A 262 12.64 -3.74 -2.90
CA SER A 262 11.97 -2.80 -3.83
C SER A 262 12.88 -1.65 -4.22
N TYR A 263 13.54 -1.01 -3.25
CA TYR A 263 14.50 0.05 -3.50
C TYR A 263 15.65 -0.40 -4.43
N THR A 264 16.24 -1.57 -4.16
CA THR A 264 17.33 -2.12 -4.96
C THR A 264 16.88 -2.35 -6.41
N ILE A 265 15.70 -2.94 -6.61
CA ILE A 265 15.10 -3.16 -7.93
C ILE A 265 14.97 -1.84 -8.70
N LEU A 266 14.41 -0.83 -8.06
CA LEU A 266 14.17 0.47 -8.70
C LEU A 266 15.47 1.24 -8.98
N LYS A 267 16.44 1.10 -8.10
CA LYS A 267 17.78 1.70 -8.28
C LYS A 267 18.53 1.11 -9.47
N GLU A 268 18.43 -0.21 -9.66
CA GLU A 268 19.00 -0.91 -10.82
C GLU A 268 18.35 -0.50 -12.15
N MET A 269 17.15 0.08 -12.10
CA MET A 269 16.41 0.58 -13.27
C MET A 269 16.50 2.10 -13.44
N ASP A 270 17.42 2.79 -12.75
CA ASP A 270 17.62 4.24 -12.81
C ASP A 270 16.35 5.07 -12.52
N VAL A 271 15.45 4.54 -11.70
CA VAL A 271 14.23 5.24 -11.27
C VAL A 271 14.58 6.47 -10.43
N PRO A 272 13.87 7.62 -10.56
CA PRO A 272 14.12 8.82 -9.78
C PRO A 272 14.22 8.54 -8.28
N LEU A 273 15.20 9.18 -7.62
CA LEU A 273 15.50 8.95 -6.21
C LEU A 273 14.29 9.25 -5.30
N SER A 274 13.46 10.22 -5.65
CA SER A 274 12.21 10.55 -4.92
C SER A 274 11.27 9.34 -4.82
N ILE A 275 11.12 8.58 -5.90
CA ILE A 275 10.31 7.35 -5.95
C ILE A 275 11.00 6.24 -5.16
N CYS A 276 12.31 6.05 -5.38
CA CYS A 276 13.08 5.01 -4.67
C CYS A 276 13.03 5.21 -3.14
N LEU A 277 13.20 6.45 -2.66
CA LEU A 277 13.13 6.75 -1.23
C LEU A 277 11.71 6.55 -0.68
N ALA A 278 10.68 6.95 -1.42
CA ALA A 278 9.31 6.71 -1.02
C ALA A 278 9.03 5.22 -0.79
N VAL A 279 9.52 4.38 -1.69
CA VAL A 279 9.38 2.92 -1.62
C VAL A 279 10.22 2.32 -0.48
N LEU A 280 11.43 2.84 -0.23
CA LEU A 280 12.28 2.38 0.87
C LEU A 280 11.67 2.70 2.24
N GLU A 281 11.06 3.89 2.38
CA GLU A 281 10.71 4.51 3.65
C GLU A 281 9.23 4.32 4.04
N HIS A 282 8.40 3.66 3.21
CA HIS A 282 6.95 3.60 3.42
C HIS A 282 6.51 2.87 4.70
N HIS A 283 7.42 2.15 5.34
CA HIS A 283 7.21 1.54 6.67
C HIS A 283 7.94 2.28 7.80
N GLU A 284 8.59 3.40 7.50
CA GLU A 284 9.11 4.28 8.54
C GLU A 284 7.96 4.96 9.30
N LYS A 285 8.23 5.34 10.54
CA LYS A 285 7.26 5.98 11.41
C LYS A 285 7.80 7.26 12.00
N GLU A 286 6.95 8.25 12.23
CA GLU A 286 7.31 9.56 12.76
C GLU A 286 8.06 9.47 14.11
N ASP A 287 7.79 8.44 14.92
CA ASP A 287 8.42 8.19 16.21
C ASP A 287 9.76 7.41 16.11
N GLY A 288 10.19 7.02 14.88
CA GLY A 288 11.41 6.25 14.65
C GLY A 288 11.31 4.75 14.95
N THR A 289 10.11 4.24 15.25
CA THR A 289 9.89 2.79 15.50
C THR A 289 9.63 1.99 14.22
N GLY A 290 9.61 2.66 13.06
CA GLY A 290 9.45 2.05 11.75
C GLY A 290 10.70 1.31 11.27
N TYR A 291 10.69 0.88 10.03
CA TYR A 291 11.80 0.19 9.36
C TYR A 291 11.89 0.60 7.89
N PRO A 292 13.03 0.40 7.18
CA PRO A 292 14.22 -0.35 7.58
C PRO A 292 15.31 0.51 8.23
N ARG A 293 15.23 1.85 8.19
CA ARG A 293 16.29 2.77 8.59
C ARG A 293 16.10 3.36 9.98
N HIS A 294 14.93 3.17 10.59
CA HIS A 294 14.52 3.76 11.88
C HIS A 294 14.70 5.29 11.92
N ILE A 295 14.40 5.94 10.79
CA ILE A 295 14.40 7.39 10.68
C ILE A 295 13.07 7.96 11.18
N SER A 296 13.06 9.26 11.51
CA SER A 296 11.88 9.90 12.10
C SER A 296 11.64 11.30 11.53
N ARG A 297 10.39 11.73 11.54
CA ARG A 297 9.97 13.10 11.23
C ARG A 297 10.47 13.61 9.87
N ASP A 298 11.23 14.71 9.90
CA ASP A 298 11.71 15.41 8.68
C ASP A 298 12.69 14.59 7.83
N LYS A 299 13.22 13.49 8.37
CA LYS A 299 14.07 12.58 7.62
C LYS A 299 13.28 11.63 6.71
N ILE A 300 11.98 11.47 6.96
CA ILE A 300 11.08 10.65 6.13
C ILE A 300 10.55 11.52 4.99
N SER A 301 10.64 11.03 3.75
CA SER A 301 10.12 11.74 2.58
C SER A 301 8.61 11.91 2.64
N LEU A 302 8.08 13.02 2.11
CA LEU A 302 6.63 13.26 2.11
C LEU A 302 5.86 12.15 1.40
N TYR A 303 6.39 11.60 0.31
CA TYR A 303 5.75 10.49 -0.39
C TYR A 303 5.65 9.25 0.50
N ALA A 304 6.71 8.91 1.23
CA ALA A 304 6.69 7.79 2.18
C ALA A 304 5.67 8.01 3.31
N LYS A 305 5.58 9.22 3.87
CA LYS A 305 4.56 9.57 4.87
C LYS A 305 3.13 9.37 4.34
N ILE A 306 2.88 9.79 3.09
CA ILE A 306 1.58 9.59 2.46
C ILE A 306 1.32 8.09 2.27
N ILE A 307 2.28 7.34 1.72
CA ILE A 307 2.13 5.89 1.49
C ILE A 307 1.88 5.17 2.82
N ALA A 308 2.64 5.46 3.88
CA ALA A 308 2.46 4.85 5.20
C ALA A 308 1.03 5.00 5.73
N VAL A 309 0.45 6.19 5.62
CA VAL A 309 -0.91 6.48 6.10
C VAL A 309 -1.95 5.76 5.25
N VAL A 310 -1.85 5.84 3.91
CA VAL A 310 -2.86 5.24 3.02
C VAL A 310 -2.79 3.72 3.02
N CYS A 311 -1.60 3.12 3.12
CA CYS A 311 -1.43 1.67 3.26
C CYS A 311 -2.01 1.16 4.58
N SER A 312 -1.83 1.91 5.67
CA SER A 312 -2.45 1.56 6.95
C SER A 312 -3.97 1.63 6.89
N PHE A 313 -4.52 2.68 6.28
CA PHE A 313 -5.97 2.82 6.06
C PHE A 313 -6.50 1.68 5.17
N GLU A 314 -5.84 1.39 4.05
CA GLU A 314 -6.19 0.30 3.15
C GLU A 314 -6.16 -1.06 3.88
N ALA A 315 -5.10 -1.31 4.66
CA ALA A 315 -4.96 -2.56 5.42
C ALA A 315 -6.07 -2.77 6.47
N ILE A 316 -6.63 -1.70 7.02
CA ILE A 316 -7.74 -1.76 7.97
C ILE A 316 -9.07 -2.00 7.24
N THR A 317 -9.28 -1.34 6.10
CA THR A 317 -10.54 -1.37 5.34
C THR A 317 -10.63 -2.50 4.31
N ALA A 318 -9.50 -3.12 3.93
CA ALA A 318 -9.51 -4.24 2.99
C ALA A 318 -10.03 -5.52 3.65
N HIS A 319 -10.83 -6.26 2.88
CA HIS A 319 -11.23 -7.61 3.28
C HIS A 319 -10.01 -8.54 3.12
N ARG A 320 -9.62 -9.21 4.19
CA ARG A 320 -8.53 -10.20 4.18
C ARG A 320 -9.06 -11.56 4.61
N THR A 321 -8.42 -12.62 4.17
CA THR A 321 -8.83 -14.00 4.48
C THR A 321 -8.86 -14.34 5.97
N TYR A 322 -8.20 -13.55 6.79
CA TYR A 322 -8.07 -13.73 8.25
C TYR A 322 -8.66 -12.57 9.07
N LYS A 323 -9.17 -11.51 8.40
CA LYS A 323 -9.74 -10.33 9.07
C LYS A 323 -10.90 -9.79 8.25
N GLU A 324 -12.03 -9.54 8.91
CA GLU A 324 -13.12 -8.78 8.29
C GLU A 324 -12.70 -7.33 8.03
N ALA A 325 -13.21 -6.76 6.95
CA ALA A 325 -13.00 -5.35 6.63
C ALA A 325 -13.69 -4.48 7.70
N ALA A 326 -12.92 -3.58 8.29
CA ALA A 326 -13.48 -2.51 9.10
C ALA A 326 -14.12 -1.44 8.20
N SER A 327 -15.06 -0.69 8.74
CA SER A 327 -15.62 0.47 8.02
C SER A 327 -14.56 1.57 7.87
N SER A 328 -14.75 2.43 6.86
CA SER A 328 -13.88 3.62 6.69
C SER A 328 -13.89 4.51 7.94
N PHE A 329 -15.01 4.58 8.65
CA PHE A 329 -15.11 5.32 9.91
C PHE A 329 -14.21 4.70 11.00
N GLU A 330 -14.27 3.39 11.21
CA GLU A 330 -13.42 2.69 12.20
C GLU A 330 -11.94 2.85 11.87
N ALA A 331 -11.56 2.72 10.60
CA ALA A 331 -10.19 2.92 10.14
C ALA A 331 -9.70 4.36 10.40
N MET A 332 -10.55 5.36 10.14
CA MET A 332 -10.20 6.75 10.43
C MET A 332 -10.09 7.02 11.93
N VAL A 333 -10.98 6.46 12.75
CA VAL A 333 -10.90 6.57 14.22
C VAL A 333 -9.60 5.94 14.72
N GLU A 334 -9.19 4.81 14.17
CA GLU A 334 -7.92 4.16 14.50
C GLU A 334 -6.72 5.05 14.17
N LEU A 335 -6.67 5.59 12.96
CA LEU A 335 -5.60 6.50 12.53
C LEU A 335 -5.58 7.80 13.34
N LEU A 336 -6.76 8.38 13.66
CA LEU A 336 -6.85 9.61 14.45
C LEU A 336 -6.39 9.42 15.90
N LYS A 337 -6.51 8.21 16.46
CA LYS A 337 -5.96 7.92 17.79
C LYS A 337 -4.46 8.15 17.83
N ASN A 338 -3.72 7.77 16.80
CA ASN A 338 -2.27 8.02 16.57
C ASN A 338 -1.48 8.33 17.87
N GLN A 339 -1.78 7.56 18.93
CA GLN A 339 -1.38 7.86 20.31
C GLN A 339 0.14 7.94 20.46
N THR A 340 0.86 7.15 19.67
CA THR A 340 2.33 7.11 19.67
C THR A 340 2.94 8.05 18.63
N LYS A 341 2.12 8.85 17.92
CA LYS A 341 2.56 9.72 16.83
C LYS A 341 3.36 8.98 15.74
N GLN A 342 2.87 7.82 15.35
CA GLN A 342 3.52 6.99 14.32
C GLN A 342 3.36 7.55 12.91
N TYR A 343 2.32 8.34 12.66
CA TYR A 343 2.00 8.89 11.34
C TYR A 343 1.98 10.41 11.37
N ASP A 344 2.28 11.00 10.24
CA ASP A 344 2.23 12.46 10.04
C ASP A 344 0.79 12.98 10.17
N GLU A 345 0.58 13.93 11.08
CA GLU A 345 -0.74 14.47 11.39
C GLU A 345 -1.36 15.25 10.21
N LEU A 346 -0.51 15.93 9.41
CA LEU A 346 -0.99 16.66 8.23
C LEU A 346 -1.53 15.70 7.18
N VAL A 347 -0.83 14.58 6.97
CA VAL A 347 -1.26 13.53 6.03
C VAL A 347 -2.55 12.85 6.51
N ILE A 348 -2.66 12.53 7.82
CA ILE A 348 -3.90 11.98 8.38
C ILE A 348 -5.06 12.95 8.17
N LYS A 349 -4.86 14.24 8.45
CA LYS A 349 -5.89 15.28 8.20
C LYS A 349 -6.26 15.36 6.72
N ALA A 350 -5.27 15.36 5.82
CA ALA A 350 -5.51 15.39 4.39
C ALA A 350 -6.32 14.16 3.93
N LEU A 351 -6.02 12.96 4.44
CA LEU A 351 -6.81 11.76 4.17
C LEU A 351 -8.23 11.91 4.70
N LEU A 352 -8.42 12.40 5.93
CA LEU A 352 -9.73 12.64 6.54
C LEU A 352 -10.60 13.57 5.69
N TYR A 353 -10.03 14.71 5.24
CA TYR A 353 -10.74 15.65 4.36
C TYR A 353 -10.95 15.11 2.94
N SER A 354 -10.15 14.14 2.55
CA SER A 354 -10.24 13.48 1.25
C SER A 354 -11.32 12.40 1.19
N LEU A 355 -11.56 11.74 2.29
CA LEU A 355 -12.54 10.67 2.42
C LEU A 355 -13.78 11.20 3.16
N SER A 356 -14.95 10.72 2.77
CA SER A 356 -16.09 10.86 3.65
C SER A 356 -15.92 9.93 4.84
N LEU A 357 -16.03 10.45 6.06
CA LEU A 357 -16.11 9.61 7.26
C LEU A 357 -17.30 8.67 7.21
N PHE A 358 -18.34 9.12 6.52
CA PHE A 358 -19.57 8.39 6.33
C PHE A 358 -19.75 8.16 4.83
N PRO A 359 -19.35 7.01 4.29
CA PRO A 359 -19.49 6.71 2.86
C PRO A 359 -20.94 6.89 2.40
N VAL A 360 -21.11 7.42 1.19
CA VAL A 360 -22.43 7.52 0.55
C VAL A 360 -23.06 6.12 0.51
N GLY A 361 -24.33 6.03 0.91
CA GLY A 361 -25.04 4.76 1.05
C GLY A 361 -25.01 4.14 2.44
N SER A 362 -24.11 4.59 3.34
CA SER A 362 -24.07 4.12 4.72
C SER A 362 -25.31 4.54 5.49
N TYR A 363 -25.84 3.64 6.33
CA TYR A 363 -26.90 3.97 7.28
C TYR A 363 -26.30 4.42 8.60
N VAL A 364 -26.85 5.52 9.12
CA VAL A 364 -26.34 6.21 10.33
C VAL A 364 -27.47 6.44 11.34
N PHE A 365 -27.13 6.35 12.61
CA PHE A 365 -28.02 6.74 13.70
C PHE A 365 -27.75 8.18 14.06
N LEU A 366 -28.80 9.01 14.12
CA LEU A 366 -28.75 10.44 14.34
C LEU A 366 -29.07 10.81 15.79
N SER A 367 -28.61 12.00 16.21
CA SER A 367 -28.79 12.47 17.59
C SER A 367 -30.25 12.71 18.01
N ASN A 368 -31.18 12.80 17.04
CA ASN A 368 -32.61 12.88 17.27
C ASN A 368 -33.32 11.52 17.34
N GLY A 369 -32.56 10.42 17.36
CA GLY A 369 -33.08 9.05 17.39
C GLY A 369 -33.54 8.48 16.05
N LYS A 370 -33.45 9.25 14.96
CA LYS A 370 -33.81 8.80 13.62
C LYS A 370 -32.63 8.08 12.91
N ILE A 371 -32.99 7.34 11.88
CA ILE A 371 -32.03 6.70 10.99
C ILE A 371 -31.98 7.47 9.68
N GLY A 372 -30.77 7.74 9.21
CA GLY A 372 -30.53 8.37 7.92
C GLY A 372 -29.65 7.49 7.04
N ARG A 373 -29.79 7.62 5.73
CA ARG A 373 -28.85 7.09 4.75
C ARG A 373 -28.00 8.24 4.21
N VAL A 374 -26.71 8.13 4.28
CA VAL A 374 -25.80 9.14 3.71
C VAL A 374 -26.06 9.22 2.20
N SER A 375 -26.49 10.39 1.73
CA SER A 375 -26.80 10.63 0.33
C SER A 375 -25.68 11.39 -0.39
N ASP A 376 -24.94 12.25 0.34
CA ASP A 376 -23.81 12.98 -0.23
C ASP A 376 -22.82 13.40 0.85
N VAL A 377 -21.61 13.74 0.39
CA VAL A 377 -20.53 14.24 1.24
C VAL A 377 -20.62 15.77 1.37
N ASN A 378 -20.16 16.29 2.50
CA ASN A 378 -19.97 17.72 2.68
C ASN A 378 -18.47 18.04 2.55
N PRO A 379 -18.01 18.63 1.44
CA PRO A 379 -16.58 18.90 1.24
C PRO A 379 -15.99 19.87 2.26
N GLU A 380 -16.82 20.75 2.84
CA GLU A 380 -16.37 21.73 3.84
C GLU A 380 -16.23 21.11 5.23
N ASN A 381 -17.05 20.12 5.54
CA ASN A 381 -16.98 19.39 6.82
C ASN A 381 -17.30 17.90 6.63
N PRO A 382 -16.26 17.03 6.45
CA PRO A 382 -16.45 15.60 6.25
C PRO A 382 -17.17 14.86 7.39
N LYS A 383 -17.26 15.49 8.59
CA LYS A 383 -17.99 14.95 9.74
C LYS A 383 -19.49 15.16 9.65
N CYS A 384 -19.93 16.06 8.79
CA CYS A 384 -21.31 16.50 8.66
C CYS A 384 -21.86 16.25 7.25
N PRO A 385 -22.02 15.00 6.81
CA PRO A 385 -22.53 14.67 5.48
C PRO A 385 -24.00 15.06 5.34
N ILE A 386 -24.50 14.96 4.11
CA ILE A 386 -25.92 15.07 3.81
C ILE A 386 -26.55 13.69 3.96
N VAL A 387 -27.66 13.61 4.68
CA VAL A 387 -28.36 12.35 4.94
C VAL A 387 -29.83 12.44 4.50
N GLN A 388 -30.33 11.37 3.93
CA GLN A 388 -31.77 11.15 3.68
C GLN A 388 -32.36 10.37 4.85
N LEU A 389 -33.42 10.89 5.43
CA LEU A 389 -34.11 10.21 6.52
C LEU A 389 -34.85 8.97 6.01
N VAL A 390 -34.65 7.85 6.69
CA VAL A 390 -35.35 6.61 6.35
C VAL A 390 -36.80 6.66 6.81
N GLY A 391 -37.74 6.44 5.86
CA GLY A 391 -39.18 6.44 6.16
C GLY A 391 -39.83 7.81 6.22
N GLU A 392 -39.12 8.90 5.99
CA GLU A 392 -39.70 10.26 5.99
C GLU A 392 -39.71 10.82 4.55
N ARG A 393 -40.85 11.39 4.17
CA ARG A 393 -41.06 12.04 2.89
C ARG A 393 -41.54 13.46 3.10
N ASP A 394 -41.16 14.37 2.20
CA ASP A 394 -41.67 15.72 2.14
C ASP A 394 -43.09 15.79 1.52
N GLU A 395 -43.66 16.98 1.41
CA GLU A 395 -44.99 17.19 0.86
C GLU A 395 -45.11 16.77 -0.62
N ASP A 396 -43.98 16.73 -1.35
CA ASP A 396 -43.87 16.32 -2.74
C ASP A 396 -43.60 14.80 -2.88
N GLY A 397 -43.48 14.06 -1.77
CA GLY A 397 -43.24 12.61 -1.73
C GLY A 397 -41.77 12.21 -1.85
N ASN A 398 -40.81 13.16 -1.90
CA ASN A 398 -39.39 12.88 -1.93
C ASN A 398 -38.87 12.55 -0.53
N LEU A 399 -37.79 11.77 -0.44
CA LEU A 399 -37.13 11.50 0.84
C LEU A 399 -36.57 12.79 1.44
N VAL A 400 -36.90 13.05 2.71
CA VAL A 400 -36.42 14.21 3.44
C VAL A 400 -34.90 14.16 3.54
N THR A 401 -34.24 15.19 2.99
CA THR A 401 -32.77 15.32 2.99
C THR A 401 -32.34 16.39 3.96
N ILE A 402 -31.40 16.08 4.85
CA ILE A 402 -30.93 16.97 5.90
C ILE A 402 -29.40 17.08 5.85
N LYS A 403 -28.87 18.29 5.95
CA LYS A 403 -27.46 18.54 6.17
C LYS A 403 -27.17 18.39 7.68
N THR A 404 -26.33 17.43 8.06
CA THR A 404 -25.90 17.28 9.45
C THR A 404 -24.94 18.40 9.85
N SER A 405 -24.82 18.68 11.15
CA SER A 405 -23.93 19.75 11.65
C SER A 405 -23.44 19.42 13.07
N ASP A 406 -22.26 19.94 13.45
CA ASP A 406 -21.67 19.72 14.77
C ASP A 406 -22.52 20.32 15.90
N SER A 407 -23.21 21.44 15.66
CA SER A 407 -24.05 22.15 16.65
C SER A 407 -25.52 21.78 16.61
N GLY A 408 -25.95 20.97 15.63
CA GLY A 408 -27.34 20.58 15.41
C GLY A 408 -27.53 19.07 15.36
N LEU A 409 -28.16 18.61 14.27
CA LEU A 409 -28.36 17.18 14.03
C LEU A 409 -27.04 16.53 13.62
N ARG A 410 -26.53 15.66 14.49
CA ARG A 410 -25.24 14.97 14.28
C ARG A 410 -25.41 13.47 14.16
N ILE A 411 -24.45 12.85 13.50
CA ILE A 411 -24.35 11.39 13.46
C ILE A 411 -23.76 10.91 14.79
N VAL A 412 -24.45 9.97 15.42
CA VAL A 412 -24.01 9.31 16.67
C VAL A 412 -23.12 8.13 16.36
N ARG A 413 -23.53 7.28 15.41
CA ARG A 413 -22.78 6.11 14.94
C ARG A 413 -23.22 5.65 13.56
N VAL A 414 -22.36 4.87 12.92
CA VAL A 414 -22.72 4.07 11.73
C VAL A 414 -23.39 2.79 12.17
N LEU A 415 -24.41 2.36 11.44
CA LEU A 415 -25.08 1.08 11.69
C LEU A 415 -24.23 -0.07 11.19
N ASN A 416 -24.17 -1.17 11.94
CA ASN A 416 -23.47 -2.37 11.52
C ASN A 416 -24.22 -3.10 10.37
N LYS A 417 -23.58 -4.09 9.75
CA LYS A 417 -24.13 -4.81 8.58
C LYS A 417 -25.48 -5.47 8.86
N GLN A 418 -25.66 -6.01 10.07
CA GLN A 418 -26.94 -6.66 10.45
C GLN A 418 -28.05 -5.62 10.57
N GLU A 419 -27.80 -4.52 11.31
CA GLU A 419 -28.74 -3.41 11.46
C GLU A 419 -29.11 -2.78 10.11
N GLN A 420 -28.14 -2.65 9.19
CA GLN A 420 -28.40 -2.18 7.82
C GLN A 420 -29.31 -3.14 7.05
N ALA A 421 -29.06 -4.45 7.14
CA ALA A 421 -29.87 -5.45 6.47
C ALA A 421 -31.33 -5.43 6.97
N ASP A 422 -31.51 -5.29 8.29
CA ASP A 422 -32.84 -5.21 8.93
C ASP A 422 -33.61 -3.97 8.44
N ILE A 423 -32.93 -2.81 8.33
CA ILE A 423 -33.54 -1.57 7.83
C ILE A 423 -33.92 -1.70 6.35
N VAL A 424 -33.04 -2.25 5.51
CA VAL A 424 -33.31 -2.45 4.09
C VAL A 424 -34.50 -3.41 3.89
N ALA A 425 -34.62 -4.42 4.75
CA ALA A 425 -35.79 -5.34 4.73
C ALA A 425 -37.07 -4.58 5.08
N VAL A 426 -37.08 -3.75 6.10
CA VAL A 426 -38.24 -2.92 6.50
C VAL A 426 -38.56 -1.86 5.44
N ALA A 427 -37.55 -1.18 4.87
CA ALA A 427 -37.77 -0.15 3.85
C ALA A 427 -38.32 -0.67 2.51
N LYS A 428 -38.22 -1.99 2.24
CA LYS A 428 -38.83 -2.63 1.07
C LYS A 428 -40.28 -2.99 1.30
N THR A 429 -40.74 -2.99 2.54
CA THR A 429 -42.13 -3.28 2.92
C THR A 429 -43.00 -2.04 3.15
N LEU A 430 -42.36 -0.85 3.18
CA LEU A 430 -42.99 0.49 3.20
C LEU A 430 -42.96 1.13 1.80
#